data_6d4fb6274f4d0a50ad70e610ba7affac
#
_entry.id   6d4fb6274f4d0a50ad70e610ba7affac
#
_cell.length_a   1.000
_cell.length_b   1.000
_cell.length_c   1.000
_cell.angle_alpha   90.00
_cell.angle_beta   90.00
_cell.angle_gamma   90.00
#
_symmetry.space_group_name_H-M   'P 1'
#
loop_
_entity.id
_entity.type
_entity.pdbx_description
1 polymer ?
#
loop_
_entity_poly.entity_id
_entity_poly.type
_entity_poly.pdbx_seq_one_letter_code
_entity_poly.pdbx_strand_id
1 'polypeptide(L)' 'MIEIVVALLMIVNGEIKEHRIQDSMSTCLKAKRIAMRLGTNRIDYQCIKSKAETEIYLGEKSIRKLILK' A
#
# COMPACT_ATOMS: atom_id res chain seq x y z
N MET A 1 -12.38 7.33 -9.04
CA MET A 1 -11.70 8.61 -8.80
C MET A 1 -10.19 8.37 -8.79
N ILE A 2 -9.44 9.22 -9.48
CA ILE A 2 -7.99 9.10 -9.52
C ILE A 2 -7.39 10.17 -8.62
N GLU A 3 -6.54 9.75 -7.68
CA GLU A 3 -5.88 10.67 -6.77
C GLU A 3 -4.49 10.15 -6.38
N ILE A 4 -3.67 11.03 -5.84
CA ILE A 4 -2.36 10.66 -5.34
C ILE A 4 -2.53 10.15 -3.91
N VAL A 5 -2.06 8.93 -3.67
CA VAL A 5 -2.14 8.30 -2.36
C VAL A 5 -0.79 7.77 -1.94
N VAL A 6 -0.61 7.63 -0.62
CA VAL A 6 0.50 6.87 -0.06
C VAL A 6 -0.01 5.45 0.17
N ALA A 7 0.68 4.48 -0.37
CA ALA A 7 0.25 3.09 -0.29
C ALA A 7 1.35 2.21 0.29
N LEU A 8 0.93 1.29 1.14
CA LEU A 8 1.79 0.22 1.64
C LEU A 8 1.57 -1.00 0.76
N LEU A 9 2.61 -1.47 0.12
CA LEU A 9 2.56 -2.63 -0.76
C LEU A 9 3.11 -3.85 -0.05
N MET A 10 2.39 -4.96 -0.16
CA MET A 10 2.88 -6.26 0.26
C MET A 10 3.31 -7.04 -0.98
N ILE A 11 4.60 -7.37 -1.04
CA ILE A 11 5.21 -8.00 -2.19
C ILE A 11 5.66 -9.41 -1.79
N VAL A 12 5.21 -10.40 -2.54
CA VAL A 12 5.57 -11.81 -2.32
C VAL A 12 6.16 -12.34 -3.62
N ASN A 13 7.40 -12.84 -3.54
CA ASN A 13 8.12 -13.39 -4.70
C ASN A 13 8.17 -12.42 -5.90
N GLY A 14 8.34 -11.13 -5.60
CA GLY A 14 8.43 -10.10 -6.65
C GLY A 14 7.10 -9.62 -7.18
N GLU A 15 5.98 -10.12 -6.64
CA GLU A 15 4.65 -9.72 -7.09
C GLU A 15 3.93 -8.95 -5.99
N ILE A 16 3.23 -7.88 -6.37
CA ILE A 16 2.39 -7.12 -5.45
C ILE A 16 1.12 -7.93 -5.19
N LYS A 17 0.96 -8.40 -3.96
CA LYS A 17 -0.22 -9.17 -3.56
C LYS A 17 -1.29 -8.32 -2.90
N GLU A 18 -0.90 -7.22 -2.28
CA GLU A 18 -1.82 -6.37 -1.56
C GLU A 18 -1.31 -4.94 -1.55
N HIS A 19 -2.23 -3.99 -1.55
CA HIS A 19 -1.91 -2.58 -1.38
C HIS A 19 -2.95 -1.94 -0.48
N ARG A 20 -2.50 -1.09 0.42
CA ARG A 20 -3.37 -0.39 1.37
C ARG A 20 -3.03 1.09 1.39
N ILE A 21 -4.07 1.92 1.43
CA ILE A 21 -3.91 3.36 1.55
C ILE A 21 -3.48 3.70 2.98
N GLN A 22 -2.47 4.56 3.10
CA GLN A 22 -2.01 5.09 4.38
C GLN A 22 -2.27 6.60 4.42
N ASP A 23 -2.42 7.14 5.61
CA ASP A 23 -2.71 8.57 5.79
C ASP A 23 -1.53 9.45 5.36
N SER A 24 -0.32 8.98 5.56
CA SER A 24 0.89 9.71 5.22
C SER A 24 2.05 8.74 5.02
N MET A 25 3.13 9.24 4.44
CA MET A 25 4.36 8.44 4.28
C MET A 25 4.92 8.02 5.64
N SER A 26 4.85 8.90 6.62
CA SER A 26 5.30 8.61 7.98
C SER A 26 4.53 7.44 8.59
N THR A 27 3.20 7.44 8.45
CA THR A 27 2.34 6.35 8.92
C THR A 27 2.64 5.06 8.15
N CYS A 28 2.87 5.18 6.85
CA CYS A 28 3.20 4.03 6.01
C CYS A 28 4.52 3.38 6.43
N LEU A 29 5.55 4.18 6.67
CA LEU A 29 6.85 3.66 7.10
C LEU A 29 6.77 2.98 8.46
N LYS A 30 5.95 3.53 9.36
CA LYS A 30 5.72 2.91 10.67
C LYS A 30 5.03 1.56 10.52
N ALA A 31 3.99 1.49 9.70
CA ALA A 31 3.27 0.24 9.42
C ALA A 31 4.19 -0.78 8.75
N LYS A 32 5.01 -0.33 7.80
CA LYS A 32 6.00 -1.17 7.14
C LYS A 32 6.97 -1.80 8.15
N ARG A 33 7.47 -0.99 9.07
CA ARG A 33 8.42 -1.46 10.09
C ARG A 33 7.80 -2.54 10.97
N ILE A 34 6.56 -2.32 11.40
CA ILE A 34 5.83 -3.29 12.23
C ILE A 34 5.58 -4.58 11.44
N ALA A 35 5.15 -4.45 10.20
CA ALA A 35 4.87 -5.61 9.35
C ALA A 35 6.13 -6.43 9.06
N MET A 36 7.25 -5.77 8.80
CA MET A 36 8.52 -6.46 8.56
C MET A 36 9.02 -7.20 9.80
N ARG A 37 8.74 -6.65 10.98
CA ARG A 37 9.12 -7.31 12.24
C ARG A 37 8.35 -8.60 12.47
N LEU A 38 7.08 -8.64 12.02
CA LEU A 38 6.21 -9.79 12.20
C LEU A 38 6.20 -10.71 10.97
N GLY A 39 6.74 -10.25 9.85
CA GLY A 39 6.70 -10.98 8.58
C GLY A 39 7.80 -12.00 8.45
N THR A 40 7.70 -12.80 7.38
CA THR A 40 8.73 -13.77 7.00
C THR A 40 9.67 -13.16 5.98
N ASN A 41 10.80 -13.84 5.73
CA ASN A 41 11.79 -13.41 4.75
C ASN A 41 11.26 -13.41 3.30
N ARG A 42 10.10 -14.00 3.06
CA ARG A 42 9.52 -14.09 1.71
C ARG A 42 8.61 -12.92 1.38
N ILE A 43 8.29 -12.09 2.36
CA ILE A 43 7.37 -10.97 2.18
C ILE A 43 8.14 -9.66 2.32
N ASP A 44 8.07 -8.86 1.28
CA ASP A 44 8.63 -7.50 1.29
C ASP A 44 7.50 -6.48 1.38
N TYR A 45 7.80 -5.37 2.00
CA TYR A 45 6.87 -4.25 2.10
C TYR A 45 7.52 -3.00 1.55
N GLN A 46 6.76 -2.21 0.82
CA GLN A 46 7.23 -0.93 0.31
C GLN A 46 6.18 0.15 0.50
N CYS A 47 6.65 1.35 0.79
CA CYS A 47 5.80 2.53 0.84
C CYS A 47 6.03 3.34 -0.43
N ILE A 48 4.97 3.64 -1.14
CA ILE A 48 5.04 4.45 -2.36
C ILE A 48 4.04 5.59 -2.28
N LYS A 49 4.32 6.64 -3.02
CA LYS A 49 3.39 7.73 -3.25
C LYS A 49 3.11 7.75 -4.75
N SER A 50 1.89 7.45 -5.13
CA SER A 50 1.55 7.29 -6.54
C SER A 50 0.09 7.62 -6.79
N LYS A 51 -0.24 7.83 -8.05
CA LYS A 51 -1.63 7.95 -8.45
C LYS A 51 -2.30 6.59 -8.35
N ALA A 52 -3.54 6.59 -7.92
CA ALA A 52 -4.32 5.38 -7.83
C ALA A 52 -5.77 5.68 -8.17
N GLU A 53 -6.42 4.72 -8.78
CA GLU A 53 -7.86 4.76 -8.95
C GLU A 53 -8.47 4.21 -7.67
N THR A 54 -9.25 5.07 -6.99
CA THR A 54 -9.81 4.73 -5.69
C THR A 54 -11.34 4.68 -5.77
N GLU A 55 -11.93 3.93 -4.85
CA GLU A 55 -13.37 3.86 -4.70
C GLU A 55 -13.71 3.76 -3.22
N ILE A 56 -14.94 4.13 -2.89
CA ILE A 56 -15.44 3.97 -1.52
C ILE A 56 -16.25 2.68 -1.48
N TYR A 57 -15.83 1.75 -0.63
CA TYR A 57 -16.48 0.47 -0.46
C TYR A 57 -16.82 0.28 1.01
N LEU A 58 -18.11 0.10 1.30
CA LEU A 58 -18.61 -0.04 2.67
C LEU A 58 -18.17 1.11 3.58
N GLY A 59 -18.15 2.34 3.03
CA GLY A 59 -17.77 3.52 3.78
C GLY A 59 -16.27 3.74 3.92
N GLU A 60 -15.44 2.88 3.36
CA GLU A 60 -13.99 3.00 3.41
C GLU A 60 -13.41 3.20 2.02
N LYS A 61 -12.41 4.08 1.94
CA LYS A 61 -11.69 4.28 0.70
C LYS A 61 -10.72 3.12 0.46
N SER A 62 -10.78 2.55 -0.73
CA SER A 62 -9.88 1.49 -1.11
C SER A 62 -9.28 1.77 -2.49
N ILE A 63 -8.15 1.15 -2.76
CA ILE A 63 -7.48 1.27 -4.05
C ILE A 63 -8.09 0.23 -4.99
N ARG A 64 -8.69 0.72 -6.07
CA ARG A 64 -9.18 -0.14 -7.13
C ARG A 64 -8.04 -0.55 -8.07
N LYS A 65 -7.16 0.41 -8.36
CA LYS A 65 -6.03 0.18 -9.26
C LYS A 65 -4.93 1.17 -8.97
N LEU A 66 -3.69 0.68 -8.87
CA LEU A 66 -2.52 1.55 -8.77
C LEU A 66 -2.06 1.95 -10.16
N ILE A 67 -1.77 3.23 -10.33
CA ILE A 67 -1.20 3.76 -11.56
C ILE A 67 0.28 4.00 -11.30
N LEU A 68 1.08 3.02 -11.66
CA LEU A 68 2.53 3.08 -11.50
C LEU A 68 3.16 3.58 -12.78
N LYS A 69 4.09 4.50 -12.63
CA LYS A 69 4.89 4.98 -13.76
C LYS A 69 6.32 4.53 -13.59
#